data_da597b6679d158d0ef44feb391218ca7
#
_entry.id   da597b6679d158d0ef44feb391218ca7
#
_cell.length_a   1.000
_cell.length_b   1.000
_cell.length_c   1.000
_cell.angle_alpha   90.00
_cell.angle_beta   90.00
_cell.angle_gamma   90.00
#
_symmetry.space_group_name_H-M   'P 1'
#
loop_
_entity.id
_entity.type
_entity.pdbx_description
1 polymer ?
#
loop_
_entity_poly.entity_id
_entity_poly.type
_entity_poly.pdbx_seq_one_letter_code
_entity_poly.pdbx_strand_id
1 'polypeptide(L)'
;MTISILPGIAAIAEAYDGFVLDLWGVIHDGHNPYPDAVDCLTRLHGAGLGKDPGQGHSASKRIVMLSNAPRRSHGVIAAMVTMGIDRALYDHVVTSGELTWQALKARSDPWHAALGRRCLHIGPERDHGLFEGLDLTLVGKPEEAEFIVNTGPWRDEEQLEDYMPLLQAAATHRLPMICANPDLEVIRGGVRIICAGTLAAYYASLGAPVRYHGKPYGEAYEACLAAMGLSDRARIVAIGDSLITDIKGAANAGIATLLVTSGIHADELGLAYGDHPNPARLEQACARHAIMPQAAVAAFRW
;
A
#
# COMPACT_ATOMS: atom_id res chain seq x y z
N MET A 1 18.81 -18.98 3.31
CA MET A 1 18.07 -18.88 4.62
C MET A 1 16.68 -19.40 4.35
N THR A 2 16.15 -20.26 5.21
CA THR A 2 14.80 -20.81 5.07
C THR A 2 13.79 -19.82 5.66
N ILE A 3 12.70 -19.52 4.94
CA ILE A 3 11.64 -18.63 5.41
C ILE A 3 10.84 -19.39 6.48
N SER A 4 10.67 -18.78 7.66
CA SER A 4 9.85 -19.36 8.73
C SER A 4 8.37 -19.21 8.36
N ILE A 5 7.63 -20.31 8.23
CA ILE A 5 6.19 -20.30 8.02
C ILE A 5 5.50 -20.41 9.38
N LEU A 6 4.76 -19.37 9.76
CA LEU A 6 4.11 -19.27 11.06
C LEU A 6 2.65 -19.71 10.99
N PRO A 7 2.09 -20.23 12.10
CA PRO A 7 0.69 -20.68 12.13
C PRO A 7 -0.32 -19.52 12.08
N GLY A 8 0.06 -18.34 12.58
CA GLY A 8 -0.77 -17.13 12.63
C GLY A 8 -0.07 -15.97 13.31
N ILE A 9 -0.76 -14.84 13.43
CA ILE A 9 -0.24 -13.59 13.98
C ILE A 9 0.06 -13.69 15.48
N ALA A 10 -0.62 -14.58 16.20
CA ALA A 10 -0.33 -14.85 17.61
C ALA A 10 1.15 -15.19 17.88
N ALA A 11 1.80 -15.87 16.92
CA ALA A 11 3.20 -16.30 17.05
C ALA A 11 4.19 -15.11 17.15
N ILE A 12 3.80 -13.94 16.69
CA ILE A 12 4.65 -12.73 16.69
C ILE A 12 4.09 -11.60 17.55
N ALA A 13 2.85 -11.69 18.03
CA ALA A 13 2.16 -10.59 18.70
C ALA A 13 2.93 -10.03 19.91
N GLU A 14 3.66 -10.86 20.65
CA GLU A 14 4.46 -10.43 21.80
C GLU A 14 5.84 -9.84 21.41
N ALA A 15 6.36 -10.22 20.22
CA ALA A 15 7.67 -9.77 19.79
C ALA A 15 7.68 -8.31 19.29
N TYR A 16 6.51 -7.77 18.89
CA TYR A 16 6.41 -6.43 18.30
C TYR A 16 5.40 -5.56 19.04
N ASP A 17 5.68 -4.26 19.07
CA ASP A 17 4.82 -3.23 19.67
C ASP A 17 4.08 -2.43 18.59
N GLY A 18 4.64 -2.36 17.37
CA GLY A 18 4.10 -1.67 16.23
C GLY A 18 3.82 -2.61 15.05
N PHE A 19 2.66 -2.42 14.41
CA PHE A 19 2.20 -3.21 13.27
C PHE A 19 1.82 -2.27 12.13
N VAL A 20 2.51 -2.37 11.00
CA VAL A 20 2.13 -1.77 9.72
C VAL A 20 1.39 -2.83 8.93
N LEU A 21 0.10 -2.63 8.67
CA LEU A 21 -0.74 -3.62 8.02
C LEU A 21 -1.17 -3.13 6.64
N ASP A 22 -0.91 -3.93 5.61
CA ASP A 22 -1.56 -3.71 4.33
C ASP A 22 -3.06 -4.01 4.42
N LEU A 23 -3.84 -3.47 3.49
CA LEU A 23 -5.28 -3.65 3.42
C LEU A 23 -5.69 -4.70 2.39
N TRP A 24 -5.34 -4.49 1.11
CA TRP A 24 -5.70 -5.39 0.02
C TRP A 24 -4.88 -6.68 0.08
N GLY A 25 -5.53 -7.83 -0.07
CA GLY A 25 -4.84 -9.12 0.03
C GLY A 25 -4.50 -9.57 1.46
N VAL A 26 -4.66 -8.69 2.46
CA VAL A 26 -4.38 -8.96 3.89
C VAL A 26 -5.65 -8.88 4.73
N ILE A 27 -6.31 -7.72 4.73
CA ILE A 27 -7.49 -7.47 5.56
C ILE A 27 -8.78 -7.68 4.77
N HIS A 28 -8.83 -7.27 3.50
CA HIS A 28 -10.01 -7.35 2.63
C HIS A 28 -9.65 -7.55 1.16
N ASP A 29 -10.65 -7.96 0.36
CA ASP A 29 -10.56 -8.13 -1.10
C ASP A 29 -11.06 -6.92 -1.90
N GLY A 30 -11.35 -5.82 -1.21
CA GLY A 30 -11.94 -4.59 -1.75
C GLY A 30 -13.45 -4.50 -1.61
N HIS A 31 -14.12 -5.59 -1.29
CA HIS A 31 -15.56 -5.66 -1.08
C HIS A 31 -15.91 -6.18 0.32
N ASN A 32 -15.21 -7.20 0.78
CA ASN A 32 -15.44 -7.87 2.05
C ASN A 32 -14.13 -8.07 2.81
N PRO A 33 -14.16 -8.07 4.15
CA PRO A 33 -13.03 -8.54 4.93
C PRO A 33 -12.77 -10.02 4.64
N TYR A 34 -11.50 -10.41 4.69
CA TYR A 34 -11.18 -11.84 4.63
C TYR A 34 -11.69 -12.57 5.88
N PRO A 35 -11.99 -13.88 5.76
CA PRO A 35 -12.30 -14.71 6.93
C PRO A 35 -11.23 -14.53 8.01
N ASP A 36 -11.64 -14.46 9.27
CA ASP A 36 -10.79 -14.31 10.45
C ASP A 36 -10.01 -12.98 10.57
N ALA A 37 -9.97 -12.12 9.53
CA ALA A 37 -9.18 -10.88 9.55
C ALA A 37 -9.65 -9.90 10.62
N VAL A 38 -10.96 -9.72 10.79
CA VAL A 38 -11.52 -8.83 11.82
C VAL A 38 -11.31 -9.38 13.22
N ASP A 39 -11.45 -10.71 13.42
CA ASP A 39 -11.14 -11.37 14.70
C ASP A 39 -9.66 -11.24 15.05
N CYS A 40 -8.77 -11.50 14.07
CA CYS A 40 -7.34 -11.34 14.26
C CYS A 40 -6.96 -9.91 14.62
N LEU A 41 -7.52 -8.91 13.94
CA LEU A 41 -7.30 -7.50 14.24
C LEU A 41 -7.79 -7.13 15.64
N THR A 42 -8.95 -7.64 16.04
CA THR A 42 -9.53 -7.45 17.38
C THR A 42 -8.61 -8.03 18.46
N ARG A 43 -8.11 -9.25 18.27
CA ARG A 43 -7.18 -9.89 19.20
C ARG A 43 -5.84 -9.18 19.27
N LEU A 44 -5.31 -8.76 18.11
CA LEU A 44 -4.06 -8.00 18.04
C LEU A 44 -4.17 -6.67 18.78
N HIS A 45 -5.26 -5.93 18.55
CA HIS A 45 -5.57 -4.70 19.30
C HIS A 45 -5.67 -4.96 20.80
N GLY A 46 -6.38 -6.04 21.20
CA GLY A 46 -6.55 -6.44 22.60
C GLY A 46 -5.30 -7.01 23.27
N ALA A 47 -4.33 -7.51 22.52
CA ALA A 47 -3.13 -8.16 23.06
C ALA A 47 -2.23 -7.21 23.88
N GLY A 48 -2.39 -5.89 23.72
CA GLY A 48 -1.74 -4.88 24.55
C GLY A 48 -2.54 -4.46 25.79
N LEU A 49 -3.82 -4.80 25.86
CA LEU A 49 -4.72 -4.38 26.93
C LEU A 49 -4.64 -5.42 28.09
N GLY A 50 -4.18 -5.03 29.25
CA GLY A 50 -4.26 -5.87 30.46
C GLY A 50 -2.96 -6.40 31.07
N LYS A 51 -1.80 -5.98 30.57
CA LYS A 51 -0.51 -6.25 31.23
C LYS A 51 -0.19 -5.11 32.19
N ASP A 52 0.13 -5.46 33.43
CA ASP A 52 0.40 -4.54 34.56
C ASP A 52 1.54 -3.56 34.22
N PRO A 53 1.38 -2.23 34.36
CA PRO A 53 2.42 -1.24 34.04
C PRO A 53 3.75 -1.42 34.81
N GLY A 54 3.75 -2.27 35.86
CA GLY A 54 4.93 -2.57 36.69
C GLY A 54 5.91 -3.59 36.10
N GLN A 55 5.58 -4.31 35.04
CA GLN A 55 6.44 -5.34 34.42
C GLN A 55 7.03 -4.96 33.07
N GLY A 56 7.28 -3.67 32.82
CA GLY A 56 8.13 -3.16 31.75
C GLY A 56 7.86 -3.75 30.36
N HIS A 57 6.73 -3.50 29.77
CA HIS A 57 6.30 -3.62 28.36
C HIS A 57 4.80 -3.88 28.30
N SER A 58 4.01 -2.86 28.61
CA SER A 58 2.54 -2.89 28.45
C SER A 58 2.05 -1.54 27.93
N ALA A 59 2.52 -1.20 26.72
CA ALA A 59 1.82 -0.25 25.90
C ALA A 59 0.85 -1.02 24.98
N SER A 60 -0.34 -0.50 24.76
CA SER A 60 -1.24 -1.02 23.71
C SER A 60 -0.47 -1.15 22.39
N LYS A 61 -0.72 -2.21 21.62
CA LYS A 61 -0.11 -2.38 20.30
C LYS A 61 -0.50 -1.20 19.42
N ARG A 62 0.48 -0.64 18.71
CA ARG A 62 0.25 0.45 17.74
C ARG A 62 0.00 -0.14 16.38
N ILE A 63 -1.16 0.12 15.82
CA ILE A 63 -1.59 -0.46 14.54
C ILE A 63 -1.83 0.66 13.54
N VAL A 64 -1.06 0.66 12.45
CA VAL A 64 -1.21 1.61 11.33
C VAL A 64 -1.50 0.82 10.06
N MET A 65 -2.60 1.15 9.40
CA MET A 65 -2.93 0.63 8.08
C MET A 65 -2.14 1.40 7.03
N LEU A 66 -1.48 0.70 6.10
CA LEU A 66 -0.73 1.29 4.99
C LEU A 66 -1.25 0.74 3.67
N SER A 67 -1.79 1.62 2.82
CA SER A 67 -2.39 1.23 1.54
C SER A 67 -1.87 2.07 0.38
N ASN A 68 -1.68 1.43 -0.78
CA ASN A 68 -1.41 2.12 -2.04
C ASN A 68 -2.67 2.68 -2.73
N ALA A 69 -3.82 2.66 -2.04
CA ALA A 69 -5.04 3.29 -2.55
C ALA A 69 -4.81 4.78 -2.87
N PRO A 70 -5.17 5.26 -4.08
CA PRO A 70 -4.94 6.64 -4.50
C PRO A 70 -5.99 7.61 -3.92
N ARG A 71 -6.63 7.24 -2.82
CA ARG A 71 -7.67 8.02 -2.12
C ARG A 71 -7.15 8.58 -0.82
N ARG A 72 -7.76 9.69 -0.38
CA ARG A 72 -7.52 10.26 0.94
C ARG A 72 -7.84 9.25 2.05
N SER A 73 -7.08 9.30 3.14
CA SER A 73 -7.23 8.35 4.27
C SER A 73 -8.66 8.28 4.81
N HIS A 74 -9.38 9.42 4.90
CA HIS A 74 -10.78 9.43 5.38
C HIS A 74 -11.72 8.61 4.49
N GLY A 75 -11.51 8.61 3.17
CA GLY A 75 -12.31 7.80 2.24
C GLY A 75 -12.06 6.30 2.38
N VAL A 76 -10.81 5.90 2.67
CA VAL A 76 -10.46 4.50 2.95
C VAL A 76 -11.02 4.08 4.30
N ILE A 77 -10.96 4.92 5.33
CA ILE A 77 -11.57 4.67 6.64
C ILE A 77 -13.08 4.44 6.50
N ALA A 78 -13.79 5.30 5.77
CA ALA A 78 -15.23 5.16 5.55
C ALA A 78 -15.57 3.83 4.85
N ALA A 79 -14.79 3.42 3.84
CA ALA A 79 -14.96 2.14 3.16
C ALA A 79 -14.74 0.95 4.11
N MET A 80 -13.69 0.97 4.94
CA MET A 80 -13.44 -0.08 5.94
C MET A 80 -14.58 -0.20 6.96
N VAL A 81 -15.11 0.92 7.45
CA VAL A 81 -16.27 0.92 8.36
C VAL A 81 -17.48 0.29 7.68
N THR A 82 -17.73 0.59 6.41
CA THR A 82 -18.83 -0.02 5.63
C THR A 82 -18.65 -1.54 5.48
N MET A 83 -17.42 -2.02 5.42
CA MET A 83 -17.08 -3.46 5.40
C MET A 83 -17.18 -4.12 6.80
N GLY A 84 -17.48 -3.37 7.86
CA GLY A 84 -17.55 -3.89 9.23
C GLY A 84 -16.21 -3.92 9.97
N ILE A 85 -15.19 -3.24 9.47
CA ILE A 85 -13.90 -3.08 10.16
C ILE A 85 -14.01 -1.84 11.05
N ASP A 86 -14.13 -2.05 12.38
CA ASP A 86 -14.32 -0.96 13.33
C ASP A 86 -13.09 -0.03 13.36
N ARG A 87 -13.36 1.28 13.32
CA ARG A 87 -12.33 2.34 13.42
C ARG A 87 -11.51 2.25 14.72
N ALA A 88 -12.07 1.71 15.77
CA ALA A 88 -11.39 1.55 17.06
C ALA A 88 -10.27 0.51 17.05
N LEU A 89 -10.19 -0.36 16.03
CA LEU A 89 -9.23 -1.47 15.96
C LEU A 89 -7.83 -1.08 15.45
N TYR A 90 -7.64 0.17 15.03
CA TYR A 90 -6.36 0.68 14.53
C TYR A 90 -6.19 2.17 14.84
N ASP A 91 -4.94 2.63 14.94
CA ASP A 91 -4.62 4.01 15.31
C ASP A 91 -4.75 4.96 14.13
N HIS A 92 -4.11 4.61 12.99
CA HIS A 92 -4.00 5.48 11.82
C HIS A 92 -4.16 4.72 10.50
N VAL A 93 -4.45 5.48 9.44
CA VAL A 93 -4.44 5.00 8.05
C VAL A 93 -3.57 5.94 7.23
N VAL A 94 -2.55 5.39 6.60
CA VAL A 94 -1.68 6.06 5.64
C VAL A 94 -2.01 5.52 4.25
N THR A 95 -2.31 6.40 3.30
CA THR A 95 -2.60 6.02 1.91
C THR A 95 -1.68 6.76 0.95
N SER A 96 -1.41 6.15 -0.21
CA SER A 96 -0.71 6.84 -1.30
C SER A 96 -1.39 8.14 -1.70
N GLY A 97 -2.72 8.14 -1.74
CA GLY A 97 -3.49 9.35 -2.04
C GLY A 97 -3.34 10.43 -0.98
N GLU A 98 -3.29 10.08 0.31
CA GLU A 98 -3.03 11.06 1.36
C GLU A 98 -1.63 11.66 1.27
N LEU A 99 -0.62 10.82 1.04
CA LEU A 99 0.77 11.28 0.83
C LEU A 99 0.88 12.20 -0.39
N THR A 100 0.23 11.83 -1.49
CA THR A 100 0.16 12.65 -2.71
C THR A 100 -0.49 14.02 -2.42
N TRP A 101 -1.61 14.02 -1.70
CA TRP A 101 -2.29 15.25 -1.32
C TRP A 101 -1.42 16.15 -0.44
N GLN A 102 -0.78 15.56 0.57
CA GLN A 102 0.11 16.30 1.47
C GLN A 102 1.30 16.90 0.71
N ALA A 103 1.91 16.14 -0.20
CA ALA A 103 3.01 16.62 -1.03
C ALA A 103 2.58 17.77 -1.95
N LEU A 104 1.43 17.67 -2.62
CA LEU A 104 0.87 18.72 -3.47
C LEU A 104 0.42 19.96 -2.68
N LYS A 105 -0.08 19.77 -1.45
CA LYS A 105 -0.49 20.87 -0.57
C LYS A 105 0.71 21.63 -0.01
N ALA A 106 1.72 20.89 0.46
CA ALA A 106 2.88 21.48 1.11
C ALA A 106 3.93 22.00 0.11
N ARG A 107 4.14 21.29 -1.00
CA ARG A 107 5.18 21.57 -2.02
C ARG A 107 6.54 21.92 -1.40
N SER A 108 6.92 21.19 -0.36
CA SER A 108 8.05 21.52 0.50
C SER A 108 9.41 21.17 -0.09
N ASP A 109 9.46 20.29 -1.08
CA ASP A 109 10.69 19.92 -1.79
C ASP A 109 10.74 20.56 -3.20
N PRO A 110 11.96 20.71 -3.77
CA PRO A 110 12.13 21.40 -5.05
C PRO A 110 11.35 20.78 -6.23
N TRP A 111 11.13 19.45 -6.21
CA TRP A 111 10.43 18.79 -7.30
C TRP A 111 8.93 19.15 -7.29
N HIS A 112 8.26 19.05 -6.13
CA HIS A 112 6.84 19.43 -6.01
C HIS A 112 6.65 20.95 -6.11
N ALA A 113 7.60 21.75 -5.64
CA ALA A 113 7.54 23.21 -5.75
C ALA A 113 7.60 23.68 -7.22
N ALA A 114 8.26 22.93 -8.10
CA ALA A 114 8.36 23.24 -9.53
C ALA A 114 7.10 22.88 -10.33
N LEU A 115 6.15 22.12 -9.76
CA LEU A 115 4.90 21.79 -10.44
C LEU A 115 4.02 23.02 -10.61
N GLY A 116 3.40 23.17 -11.78
CA GLY A 116 2.42 24.20 -12.06
C GLY A 116 1.08 23.97 -11.34
N ARG A 117 0.02 24.55 -11.88
CA ARG A 117 -1.34 24.43 -11.32
C ARG A 117 -2.30 23.67 -12.22
N ARG A 118 -2.00 23.56 -13.51
CA ARG A 118 -2.83 22.81 -14.46
C ARG A 118 -2.42 21.33 -14.45
N CYS A 119 -3.31 20.49 -13.94
CA CYS A 119 -3.09 19.07 -13.72
C CYS A 119 -3.90 18.23 -14.70
N LEU A 120 -3.27 17.35 -15.45
CA LEU A 120 -3.94 16.27 -16.14
C LEU A 120 -4.14 15.10 -15.18
N HIS A 121 -5.39 14.78 -14.88
CA HIS A 121 -5.73 13.60 -14.08
C HIS A 121 -5.92 12.38 -14.96
N ILE A 122 -5.13 11.33 -14.73
CA ILE A 122 -5.35 10.00 -15.29
C ILE A 122 -5.89 9.13 -14.16
N GLY A 123 -7.17 8.78 -14.23
CA GLY A 123 -7.86 8.00 -13.20
C GLY A 123 -9.35 8.24 -13.16
N PRO A 124 -10.09 7.38 -12.45
CA PRO A 124 -11.55 7.44 -12.38
C PRO A 124 -12.03 8.64 -11.53
N GLU A 125 -13.25 9.11 -11.82
CA GLU A 125 -13.87 10.24 -11.10
C GLU A 125 -13.98 10.01 -9.59
N ARG A 126 -14.11 8.76 -9.15
CA ARG A 126 -14.15 8.41 -7.71
C ARG A 126 -12.90 8.83 -6.94
N ASP A 127 -11.80 9.12 -7.63
CA ASP A 127 -10.54 9.56 -7.03
C ASP A 127 -10.38 11.09 -7.00
N HIS A 128 -11.37 11.85 -7.51
CA HIS A 128 -11.34 13.33 -7.51
C HIS A 128 -11.24 13.95 -6.11
N GLY A 129 -11.66 13.24 -5.06
CA GLY A 129 -11.45 13.66 -3.68
C GLY A 129 -9.97 13.90 -3.32
N LEU A 130 -9.03 13.34 -4.12
CA LEU A 130 -7.61 13.63 -4.00
C LEU A 130 -7.27 15.12 -4.22
N PHE A 131 -8.06 15.83 -5.01
CA PHE A 131 -7.79 17.22 -5.38
C PHE A 131 -8.50 18.26 -4.48
N GLU A 132 -9.33 17.81 -3.54
CA GLU A 132 -10.09 18.69 -2.67
C GLU A 132 -9.19 19.60 -1.83
N GLY A 133 -9.47 20.92 -1.88
CA GLY A 133 -8.71 21.93 -1.14
C GLY A 133 -7.29 22.19 -1.65
N LEU A 134 -6.93 21.67 -2.83
CA LEU A 134 -5.72 22.01 -3.56
C LEU A 134 -6.01 23.15 -4.55
N ASP A 135 -5.05 24.06 -4.72
CA ASP A 135 -5.12 25.14 -5.72
C ASP A 135 -4.64 24.61 -7.08
N LEU A 136 -5.47 23.75 -7.68
CA LEU A 136 -5.20 23.11 -8.96
C LEU A 136 -6.40 23.25 -9.90
N THR A 137 -6.11 23.33 -11.19
CA THR A 137 -7.09 23.29 -12.27
C THR A 137 -6.91 21.97 -13.03
N LEU A 138 -7.93 21.12 -13.02
CA LEU A 138 -7.92 19.90 -13.83
C LEU A 138 -8.15 20.24 -15.30
N VAL A 139 -7.31 19.71 -16.18
CA VAL A 139 -7.37 19.89 -17.64
C VAL A 139 -7.55 18.56 -18.34
N GLY A 140 -8.09 18.61 -19.57
CA GLY A 140 -8.44 17.39 -20.29
C GLY A 140 -7.36 16.85 -21.22
N LYS A 141 -6.32 17.66 -21.54
CA LYS A 141 -5.34 17.31 -22.58
C LYS A 141 -3.91 17.58 -22.12
N PRO A 142 -2.92 16.80 -22.62
CA PRO A 142 -1.51 16.99 -22.26
C PRO A 142 -0.99 18.40 -22.59
N GLU A 143 -1.37 18.98 -23.71
CA GLU A 143 -0.90 20.31 -24.14
C GLU A 143 -1.37 21.47 -23.25
N GLU A 144 -2.41 21.23 -22.46
CA GLU A 144 -2.96 22.20 -21.48
C GLU A 144 -2.34 22.02 -20.09
N ALA A 145 -1.70 20.86 -19.86
CA ALA A 145 -1.22 20.47 -18.55
C ALA A 145 0.21 21.00 -18.26
N GLU A 146 0.53 21.11 -16.98
CA GLU A 146 1.88 21.38 -16.47
C GLU A 146 2.45 20.16 -15.76
N PHE A 147 1.60 19.23 -15.31
CA PHE A 147 1.97 17.95 -14.73
C PHE A 147 0.79 16.97 -14.77
N ILE A 148 1.08 15.71 -14.43
CA ILE A 148 0.10 14.61 -14.38
C ILE A 148 -0.02 14.11 -12.95
N VAL A 149 -1.24 13.82 -12.50
CA VAL A 149 -1.51 12.93 -11.37
C VAL A 149 -2.20 11.68 -11.89
N ASN A 150 -1.54 10.55 -11.73
CA ASN A 150 -2.00 9.25 -12.17
C ASN A 150 -2.46 8.43 -10.96
N THR A 151 -3.76 8.13 -10.89
CA THR A 151 -4.40 7.32 -9.85
C THR A 151 -4.78 5.92 -10.33
N GLY A 152 -4.66 5.65 -11.65
CA GLY A 152 -4.95 4.35 -12.26
C GLY A 152 -5.74 4.45 -13.55
N PRO A 153 -6.26 3.35 -14.05
CA PRO A 153 -7.12 3.33 -15.23
C PRO A 153 -8.47 4.02 -14.93
N TRP A 154 -9.11 4.57 -15.97
CA TRP A 154 -10.46 5.14 -15.85
C TRP A 154 -11.51 4.06 -15.57
N ARG A 155 -11.32 2.87 -16.17
CA ARG A 155 -12.19 1.70 -16.01
C ARG A 155 -11.38 0.44 -15.75
N ASP A 156 -11.97 -0.49 -15.02
CA ASP A 156 -11.28 -1.71 -14.56
C ASP A 156 -10.89 -2.66 -15.72
N GLU A 157 -11.61 -2.62 -16.85
CA GLU A 157 -11.35 -3.45 -18.04
C GLU A 157 -10.25 -2.92 -18.96
N GLU A 158 -9.81 -1.67 -18.79
CA GLU A 158 -8.80 -1.04 -19.64
C GLU A 158 -7.40 -1.60 -19.38
N GLN A 159 -6.58 -1.62 -20.43
CA GLN A 159 -5.22 -2.12 -20.43
C GLN A 159 -4.22 -0.99 -20.73
N LEU A 160 -2.92 -1.25 -20.59
CA LEU A 160 -1.86 -0.27 -20.84
C LEU A 160 -1.96 0.33 -22.25
N GLU A 161 -2.31 -0.49 -23.23
CA GLU A 161 -2.40 -0.12 -24.65
C GLU A 161 -3.39 1.04 -24.88
N ASP A 162 -4.47 1.10 -24.09
CA ASP A 162 -5.48 2.15 -24.20
C ASP A 162 -4.93 3.54 -23.80
N TYR A 163 -3.87 3.55 -22.97
CA TYR A 163 -3.22 4.75 -22.43
C TYR A 163 -1.96 5.17 -23.21
N MET A 164 -1.35 4.26 -23.98
CA MET A 164 -0.09 4.54 -24.67
C MET A 164 -0.12 5.82 -25.53
N PRO A 165 -1.17 6.09 -26.34
CA PRO A 165 -1.20 7.32 -27.12
C PRO A 165 -1.20 8.60 -26.27
N LEU A 166 -1.96 8.61 -25.17
CA LEU A 166 -2.01 9.73 -24.23
C LEU A 166 -0.68 9.95 -23.53
N LEU A 167 -0.05 8.86 -23.04
CA LEU A 167 1.23 8.90 -22.33
C LEU A 167 2.37 9.33 -23.25
N GLN A 168 2.36 8.87 -24.51
CA GLN A 168 3.33 9.33 -25.53
C GLN A 168 3.17 10.82 -25.81
N ALA A 169 1.92 11.30 -26.01
CA ALA A 169 1.65 12.72 -26.19
C ALA A 169 2.15 13.54 -24.99
N ALA A 170 1.84 13.10 -23.76
CA ALA A 170 2.32 13.76 -22.55
C ALA A 170 3.85 13.79 -22.42
N ALA A 171 4.54 12.71 -22.85
CA ALA A 171 5.99 12.63 -22.85
C ALA A 171 6.64 13.63 -23.84
N THR A 172 6.00 13.93 -24.99
CA THR A 172 6.52 14.99 -25.90
C THR A 172 6.52 16.37 -25.25
N HIS A 173 5.60 16.62 -24.32
CA HIS A 173 5.53 17.84 -23.51
C HIS A 173 6.41 17.78 -22.25
N ARG A 174 7.11 16.64 -22.02
CA ARG A 174 7.95 16.41 -20.83
C ARG A 174 7.22 16.66 -19.50
N LEU A 175 5.94 16.33 -19.43
CA LEU A 175 5.16 16.54 -18.24
C LEU A 175 5.68 15.68 -17.08
N PRO A 176 5.96 16.24 -15.89
CA PRO A 176 6.25 15.42 -14.73
C PRO A 176 4.99 14.70 -14.27
N MET A 177 5.11 13.42 -13.87
CA MET A 177 4.00 12.62 -13.38
C MET A 177 4.16 12.30 -11.90
N ILE A 178 3.09 12.46 -11.13
CA ILE A 178 2.91 11.84 -9.82
C ILE A 178 2.13 10.55 -10.01
N CYS A 179 2.68 9.44 -9.56
CA CYS A 179 1.98 8.16 -9.44
C CYS A 179 1.46 8.00 -8.01
N ALA A 180 0.15 8.09 -7.84
CA ALA A 180 -0.52 8.03 -6.54
C ALA A 180 -0.93 6.60 -6.12
N ASN A 181 -0.54 5.59 -6.88
CA ASN A 181 -0.68 4.17 -6.57
C ASN A 181 0.44 3.38 -7.26
N PRO A 182 1.55 3.08 -6.58
CA PRO A 182 2.69 2.38 -7.18
C PRO A 182 2.47 0.90 -7.51
N ASP A 183 1.36 0.27 -7.07
CA ASP A 183 1.06 -1.11 -7.44
C ASP A 183 0.95 -1.23 -8.96
N LEU A 184 1.48 -2.32 -9.49
CA LEU A 184 1.35 -2.62 -10.93
C LEU A 184 -0.05 -3.14 -11.24
N GLU A 185 -0.55 -4.00 -10.38
CA GLU A 185 -1.82 -4.68 -10.53
C GLU A 185 -2.49 -4.90 -9.17
N VAL A 186 -3.79 -5.14 -9.18
CA VAL A 186 -4.58 -5.55 -8.01
C VAL A 186 -5.55 -6.67 -8.42
N ILE A 187 -5.86 -7.57 -7.50
CA ILE A 187 -6.93 -8.57 -7.70
C ILE A 187 -8.20 -8.03 -7.07
N ARG A 188 -9.25 -7.85 -7.86
CA ARG A 188 -10.58 -7.40 -7.42
C ARG A 188 -11.63 -8.40 -7.90
N GLY A 189 -12.34 -9.05 -6.96
CA GLY A 189 -13.34 -10.06 -7.31
C GLY A 189 -12.78 -11.20 -8.17
N GLY A 190 -11.51 -11.60 -7.98
CA GLY A 190 -10.83 -12.64 -8.77
C GLY A 190 -10.33 -12.17 -10.14
N VAL A 191 -10.51 -10.90 -10.50
CA VAL A 191 -10.03 -10.32 -11.76
C VAL A 191 -8.78 -9.48 -11.50
N ARG A 192 -7.72 -9.68 -12.31
CA ARG A 192 -6.49 -8.90 -12.28
C ARG A 192 -6.68 -7.61 -13.07
N ILE A 193 -6.46 -6.48 -12.42
CA ILE A 193 -6.67 -5.13 -12.95
C ILE A 193 -5.35 -4.38 -12.84
N ILE A 194 -4.94 -3.67 -13.91
CA ILE A 194 -3.76 -2.81 -13.86
C ILE A 194 -3.98 -1.62 -12.92
N CYS A 195 -2.90 -1.14 -12.31
CA CYS A 195 -2.90 0.04 -11.45
C CYS A 195 -2.08 1.19 -12.06
N ALA A 196 -2.04 2.33 -11.36
CA ALA A 196 -1.29 3.49 -11.82
C ALA A 196 0.21 3.20 -11.99
N GLY A 197 0.76 2.27 -11.21
CA GLY A 197 2.16 1.85 -11.32
C GLY A 197 2.51 1.30 -12.71
N THR A 198 1.62 0.54 -13.35
CA THR A 198 1.82 0.04 -14.72
C THR A 198 1.91 1.18 -15.73
N LEU A 199 0.99 2.15 -15.65
CA LEU A 199 1.00 3.34 -16.53
C LEU A 199 2.24 4.19 -16.29
N ALA A 200 2.62 4.38 -15.02
CA ALA A 200 3.77 5.15 -14.61
C ALA A 200 5.10 4.50 -15.04
N ALA A 201 5.20 3.17 -14.96
CA ALA A 201 6.37 2.43 -15.43
C ALA A 201 6.57 2.58 -16.94
N TYR A 202 5.49 2.47 -17.72
CA TYR A 202 5.54 2.75 -19.16
C TYR A 202 5.96 4.20 -19.43
N TYR A 203 5.36 5.16 -18.72
CA TYR A 203 5.70 6.58 -18.89
C TYR A 203 7.17 6.87 -18.57
N ALA A 204 7.70 6.28 -17.51
CA ALA A 204 9.12 6.36 -17.18
C ALA A 204 10.02 5.74 -18.25
N SER A 205 9.60 4.65 -18.93
CA SER A 205 10.34 4.03 -20.03
C SER A 205 10.47 4.92 -21.27
N LEU A 206 9.58 5.93 -21.40
CA LEU A 206 9.68 6.97 -22.44
C LEU A 206 10.70 8.08 -22.04
N GLY A 207 11.39 7.96 -20.90
CA GLY A 207 12.33 8.97 -20.39
C GLY A 207 11.64 10.15 -19.67
N ALA A 208 10.37 10.06 -19.37
CA ALA A 208 9.62 11.09 -18.66
C ALA A 208 9.83 11.02 -17.13
N PRO A 209 9.84 12.16 -16.42
CA PRO A 209 10.05 12.18 -14.99
C PRO A 209 8.79 11.69 -14.23
N VAL A 210 8.97 10.70 -13.35
CA VAL A 210 7.92 10.16 -12.49
C VAL A 210 8.33 10.22 -11.02
N ARG A 211 7.41 10.69 -10.17
CA ARG A 211 7.50 10.60 -8.71
C ARG A 211 6.41 9.67 -8.20
N TYR A 212 6.78 8.75 -7.35
CA TYR A 212 5.86 7.78 -6.77
C TYR A 212 5.59 8.11 -5.30
N HIS A 213 4.34 8.00 -4.85
CA HIS A 213 3.94 8.06 -3.46
C HIS A 213 3.31 6.74 -3.03
N GLY A 214 3.75 6.19 -1.90
CA GLY A 214 3.27 4.93 -1.37
C GLY A 214 4.35 3.85 -1.28
N LYS A 215 3.94 2.61 -1.02
CA LYS A 215 4.83 1.44 -0.99
C LYS A 215 5.42 1.15 -2.38
N PRO A 216 6.70 0.81 -2.53
CA PRO A 216 7.72 0.50 -1.51
C PRO A 216 8.57 1.70 -1.10
N TYR A 217 8.17 2.93 -1.38
CA TYR A 217 8.99 4.12 -1.16
C TYR A 217 9.02 4.50 0.32
N GLY A 218 10.20 4.91 0.81
CA GLY A 218 10.47 5.11 2.23
C GLY A 218 9.56 6.12 2.92
N GLU A 219 9.09 7.15 2.20
CA GLU A 219 8.18 8.16 2.76
C GLU A 219 6.90 7.57 3.35
N ALA A 220 6.35 6.50 2.74
CA ALA A 220 5.16 5.82 3.23
C ALA A 220 5.39 5.14 4.58
N TYR A 221 6.55 4.52 4.74
CA TYR A 221 6.94 3.87 6.00
C TYR A 221 7.31 4.89 7.07
N GLU A 222 8.03 5.96 6.73
CA GLU A 222 8.33 7.05 7.66
C GLU A 222 7.03 7.73 8.18
N ALA A 223 6.02 7.90 7.32
CA ALA A 223 4.71 8.39 7.74
C ALA A 223 4.03 7.43 8.74
N CYS A 224 4.12 6.11 8.53
CA CYS A 224 3.61 5.11 9.47
C CYS A 224 4.37 5.15 10.81
N LEU A 225 5.70 5.21 10.78
CA LEU A 225 6.54 5.28 11.98
C LEU A 225 6.24 6.55 12.79
N ALA A 226 6.11 7.69 12.13
CA ALA A 226 5.72 8.95 12.76
C ALA A 226 4.33 8.86 13.40
N ALA A 227 3.36 8.24 12.72
CA ALA A 227 2.00 8.06 13.23
C ALA A 227 1.95 7.11 14.45
N MET A 228 2.82 6.10 14.50
CA MET A 228 2.94 5.19 15.65
C MET A 228 3.55 5.85 16.88
N GLY A 229 4.47 6.79 16.68
CA GLY A 229 5.24 7.40 17.77
C GLY A 229 6.21 6.42 18.45
N LEU A 230 6.60 5.35 17.77
CA LEU A 230 7.58 4.36 18.25
C LEU A 230 8.95 4.64 17.64
N SER A 231 10.00 4.63 18.49
CA SER A 231 11.38 4.90 18.04
C SER A 231 12.17 3.65 17.72
N ASP A 232 11.84 2.51 18.37
CA ASP A 232 12.56 1.25 18.16
C ASP A 232 11.99 0.47 16.97
N ARG A 233 12.65 0.59 15.82
CA ARG A 233 12.26 -0.12 14.59
C ARG A 233 12.35 -1.64 14.72
N ALA A 234 13.20 -2.17 15.59
CA ALA A 234 13.30 -3.61 15.84
C ALA A 234 12.02 -4.19 16.48
N ARG A 235 11.20 -3.34 17.09
CA ARG A 235 9.91 -3.68 17.69
C ARG A 235 8.72 -3.43 16.77
N ILE A 236 8.96 -3.19 15.46
CA ILE A 236 7.92 -2.91 14.46
C ILE A 236 7.99 -3.97 13.35
N VAL A 237 6.83 -4.48 12.94
CA VAL A 237 6.68 -5.41 11.82
C VAL A 237 5.68 -4.88 10.80
N ALA A 238 6.02 -5.02 9.51
CA ALA A 238 5.09 -4.82 8.42
C ALA A 238 4.55 -6.17 7.97
N ILE A 239 3.23 -6.23 7.77
CA ILE A 239 2.49 -7.40 7.32
C ILE A 239 1.81 -7.04 6.01
N GLY A 240 2.16 -7.70 4.92
CA GLY A 240 1.65 -7.44 3.59
C GLY A 240 1.71 -8.65 2.70
N ASP A 241 1.05 -8.61 1.55
CA ASP A 241 0.97 -9.72 0.60
C ASP A 241 1.90 -9.57 -0.60
N SER A 242 2.46 -8.37 -0.83
CA SER A 242 3.29 -8.09 -1.99
C SER A 242 4.78 -8.06 -1.65
N LEU A 243 5.56 -8.92 -2.30
CA LEU A 243 7.02 -8.92 -2.18
C LEU A 243 7.62 -7.57 -2.62
N ILE A 244 7.10 -7.01 -3.74
CA ILE A 244 7.71 -5.84 -4.40
C ILE A 244 7.30 -4.50 -3.78
N THR A 245 6.20 -4.44 -3.03
CA THR A 245 5.74 -3.23 -2.36
C THR A 245 5.87 -3.33 -0.85
N ASP A 246 5.19 -4.27 -0.20
CA ASP A 246 5.18 -4.40 1.26
C ASP A 246 6.53 -4.83 1.83
N ILE A 247 6.98 -6.00 1.39
CA ILE A 247 8.18 -6.63 1.96
C ILE A 247 9.43 -5.84 1.62
N LYS A 248 9.57 -5.43 0.35
CA LYS A 248 10.67 -4.58 -0.10
C LYS A 248 10.72 -3.25 0.63
N GLY A 249 9.58 -2.58 0.74
CA GLY A 249 9.52 -1.26 1.36
C GLY A 249 9.81 -1.32 2.86
N ALA A 250 9.25 -2.30 3.56
CA ALA A 250 9.50 -2.51 4.99
C ALA A 250 10.97 -2.87 5.28
N ALA A 251 11.56 -3.75 4.47
CA ALA A 251 12.97 -4.09 4.59
C ALA A 251 13.87 -2.86 4.39
N ASN A 252 13.57 -2.03 3.38
CA ASN A 252 14.28 -0.78 3.13
C ASN A 252 14.12 0.24 4.28
N ALA A 253 12.97 0.23 4.97
CA ALA A 253 12.73 1.05 6.14
C ALA A 253 13.36 0.49 7.43
N GLY A 254 14.00 -0.68 7.37
CA GLY A 254 14.67 -1.31 8.51
C GLY A 254 13.70 -1.86 9.58
N ILE A 255 12.48 -2.24 9.18
CA ILE A 255 11.50 -2.90 10.05
C ILE A 255 11.30 -4.36 9.65
N ALA A 256 10.81 -5.18 10.57
CA ALA A 256 10.56 -6.59 10.33
C ALA A 256 9.48 -6.81 9.26
N THR A 257 9.54 -7.97 8.57
CA THR A 257 8.65 -8.29 7.46
C THR A 257 7.96 -9.63 7.63
N LEU A 258 6.63 -9.64 7.43
CA LEU A 258 5.82 -10.85 7.42
C LEU A 258 4.97 -10.88 6.14
N LEU A 259 5.20 -11.90 5.29
CA LEU A 259 4.47 -12.08 4.04
C LEU A 259 3.17 -12.87 4.29
N VAL A 260 2.04 -12.34 3.83
CA VAL A 260 0.77 -13.08 3.72
C VAL A 260 0.72 -13.74 2.34
N THR A 261 0.64 -15.06 2.29
CA THR A 261 0.77 -15.80 1.02
C THR A 261 -0.54 -15.99 0.25
N SER A 262 -1.69 -15.73 0.87
CA SER A 262 -3.03 -15.81 0.23
C SER A 262 -3.44 -14.57 -0.56
N GLY A 263 -2.55 -13.58 -0.72
CA GLY A 263 -2.83 -12.35 -1.48
C GLY A 263 -2.37 -12.42 -2.93
N ILE A 264 -1.69 -11.36 -3.41
CA ILE A 264 -1.33 -11.19 -4.82
C ILE A 264 -0.45 -12.33 -5.39
N HIS A 265 0.30 -13.03 -4.55
CA HIS A 265 1.15 -14.17 -4.94
C HIS A 265 0.45 -15.54 -4.84
N ALA A 266 -0.83 -15.61 -4.45
CA ALA A 266 -1.53 -16.88 -4.25
C ALA A 266 -1.51 -17.75 -5.52
N ASP A 267 -1.83 -17.19 -6.68
CA ASP A 267 -1.81 -17.90 -7.97
C ASP A 267 -0.42 -18.43 -8.30
N GLU A 268 0.63 -17.62 -8.13
CA GLU A 268 2.03 -18.00 -8.38
C GLU A 268 2.46 -19.15 -7.47
N LEU A 269 1.97 -19.18 -6.23
CA LEU A 269 2.24 -20.21 -5.25
C LEU A 269 1.34 -21.44 -5.40
N GLY A 270 0.26 -21.33 -6.19
CA GLY A 270 -0.75 -22.40 -6.37
C GLY A 270 -1.57 -22.63 -5.11
N LEU A 271 -1.99 -21.56 -4.42
CA LEU A 271 -2.69 -21.59 -3.14
C LEU A 271 -4.13 -21.10 -3.29
N ALA A 272 -5.04 -21.76 -2.57
CA ALA A 272 -6.32 -21.17 -2.19
C ALA A 272 -6.14 -20.32 -0.92
N TYR A 273 -7.15 -19.48 -0.60
CA TYR A 273 -7.11 -18.65 0.60
C TYR A 273 -6.94 -19.50 1.87
N GLY A 274 -5.96 -19.16 2.67
CA GLY A 274 -5.66 -19.83 3.94
C GLY A 274 -4.84 -21.11 3.84
N ASP A 275 -4.47 -21.55 2.63
CA ASP A 275 -3.59 -22.69 2.42
C ASP A 275 -2.16 -22.38 2.88
N HIS A 276 -1.52 -23.36 3.49
CA HIS A 276 -0.11 -23.25 3.86
C HIS A 276 0.78 -23.36 2.61
N PRO A 277 1.72 -22.41 2.42
CA PRO A 277 2.60 -22.44 1.26
C PRO A 277 3.57 -23.64 1.34
N ASN A 278 3.87 -24.21 0.19
CA ASN A 278 5.00 -25.13 0.09
C ASN A 278 6.31 -24.33 0.24
N PRO A 279 7.21 -24.69 1.21
CA PRO A 279 8.42 -23.92 1.49
C PRO A 279 9.30 -23.70 0.26
N ALA A 280 9.51 -24.74 -0.57
CA ALA A 280 10.36 -24.64 -1.76
C ALA A 280 9.75 -23.71 -2.84
N ARG A 281 8.42 -23.74 -3.04
CA ARG A 281 7.75 -22.81 -3.96
C ARG A 281 7.82 -21.38 -3.47
N LEU A 282 7.64 -21.16 -2.16
CA LEU A 282 7.76 -19.85 -1.55
C LEU A 282 9.17 -19.27 -1.70
N GLU A 283 10.20 -20.07 -1.40
CA GLU A 283 11.60 -19.66 -1.59
C GLU A 283 11.91 -19.35 -3.06
N GLN A 284 11.37 -20.15 -4.00
CA GLN A 284 11.53 -19.91 -5.43
C GLN A 284 10.85 -18.60 -5.89
N ALA A 285 9.64 -18.31 -5.40
CA ALA A 285 8.96 -17.05 -5.68
C ALA A 285 9.76 -15.85 -5.13
N CYS A 286 10.20 -15.92 -3.87
CA CYS A 286 11.05 -14.90 -3.26
C CYS A 286 12.37 -14.68 -4.03
N ALA A 287 12.99 -15.76 -4.51
CA ALA A 287 14.23 -15.67 -5.29
C ALA A 287 14.01 -14.98 -6.65
N ARG A 288 12.87 -15.23 -7.33
CA ARG A 288 12.52 -14.53 -8.59
C ARG A 288 12.41 -13.02 -8.39
N HIS A 289 11.86 -12.58 -7.26
CA HIS A 289 11.74 -11.17 -6.91
C HIS A 289 12.98 -10.59 -6.23
N ALA A 290 13.99 -11.43 -5.92
CA ALA A 290 15.19 -11.06 -5.17
C ALA A 290 14.88 -10.42 -3.80
N ILE A 291 13.81 -10.87 -3.13
CA ILE A 291 13.31 -10.34 -1.87
C ILE A 291 12.97 -11.51 -0.95
N MET A 292 13.48 -11.45 0.31
CA MET A 292 13.26 -12.50 1.31
C MET A 292 12.56 -11.90 2.53
N PRO A 293 11.31 -12.27 2.83
CA PRO A 293 10.67 -11.90 4.07
C PRO A 293 11.31 -12.64 5.25
N GLN A 294 11.23 -12.08 6.46
CA GLN A 294 11.73 -12.75 7.67
C GLN A 294 10.86 -13.97 8.03
N ALA A 295 9.55 -13.84 7.79
CA ALA A 295 8.61 -14.95 7.98
C ALA A 295 7.43 -14.82 7.01
N ALA A 296 6.61 -15.87 6.93
CA ALA A 296 5.38 -15.91 6.17
C ALA A 296 4.24 -16.55 6.97
N VAL A 297 3.00 -16.13 6.64
CA VAL A 297 1.75 -16.76 7.13
C VAL A 297 0.84 -17.04 5.95
N ALA A 298 -0.04 -18.04 6.10
CA ALA A 298 -1.02 -18.35 5.08
C ALA A 298 -2.00 -17.21 4.84
N ALA A 299 -2.56 -16.65 5.91
CA ALA A 299 -3.51 -15.55 5.92
C ALA A 299 -3.34 -14.70 7.19
N PHE A 300 -3.92 -13.50 7.22
CA PHE A 300 -3.97 -12.67 8.41
C PHE A 300 -5.01 -13.22 9.38
N ARG A 301 -4.58 -14.18 10.19
CA ARG A 301 -5.37 -14.87 11.21
C ARG A 301 -4.58 -15.03 12.51
N TRP A 302 -5.33 -15.19 13.62
CA TRP A 302 -4.70 -15.31 14.94
C TRP A 302 -4.01 -16.67 15.17
#